data_dc441252ee304028138ce12696421e48
#
_entry.id   dc441252ee304028138ce12696421e48
#
_cell.length_a   1.000
_cell.length_b   1.000
_cell.length_c   1.000
_cell.angle_alpha   90.00
_cell.angle_beta   90.00
_cell.angle_gamma   90.00
#
_symmetry.space_group_name_H-M   'P 1'
#
loop_
_entity.id
_entity.type
_entity.pdbx_description
1 polymer ?
#
loop_
_entity_poly.entity_id
_entity_poly.type
_entity_poly.pdbx_seq_one_letter_code
_entity_poly.pdbx_strand_id
1 'polypeptide(L)'
;MNNLESHLFETNAVKVCHGDKPFWLTSGKLSAYFINTHFVYGSETDANDLLTFINENKNDALSLPKKLLDKVKLQYDNNKIYRTVIDEMVSFVKNNISLEDIDYVSGGERRDWFFSIIISYLLDKPHITIYKDSSAYISDSNMENTKSVSSIAGKRVLHVTDLITYATSFIRSWIPAIQNLGGELIWALSVVDRMQGGKERLEDLGIKSYSLVGIDENLFKDAFENGLIDDVQFNLVCEFIKDPEESMNKFVKAHPEYITQSLDSDANKKDGRVQLCIDSHFYGL
;
A
#
# COMPACT_ATOMS: atom_id res chain seq x y z
N MET A 1 8.90 -14.29 13.74
CA MET A 1 8.06 -13.18 13.28
C MET A 1 8.41 -11.91 14.06
N ASN A 2 8.64 -10.79 13.41
CA ASN A 2 8.85 -9.50 14.07
C ASN A 2 7.52 -8.81 14.40
N ASN A 3 7.56 -7.72 15.19
CA ASN A 3 6.34 -7.02 15.60
C ASN A 3 5.54 -6.46 14.42
N LEU A 4 6.23 -5.96 13.38
CA LEU A 4 5.58 -5.37 12.22
C LEU A 4 4.81 -6.42 11.40
N GLU A 5 5.41 -7.59 11.18
CA GLU A 5 4.76 -8.70 10.49
C GLU A 5 3.52 -9.16 11.25
N SER A 6 3.58 -9.31 12.59
CA SER A 6 2.40 -9.63 13.41
C SER A 6 1.28 -8.60 13.24
N HIS A 7 1.63 -7.31 13.22
CA HIS A 7 0.66 -6.23 13.08
C HIS A 7 -0.07 -6.24 11.73
N LEU A 8 0.56 -6.75 10.66
CA LEU A 8 -0.12 -6.92 9.37
C LEU A 8 -1.30 -7.90 9.46
N PHE A 9 -1.14 -8.98 10.21
CA PHE A 9 -2.22 -9.97 10.43
C PHE A 9 -3.23 -9.49 11.48
N GLU A 10 -2.79 -8.92 12.59
CA GLU A 10 -3.64 -8.40 13.67
C GLU A 10 -4.65 -7.35 13.17
N THR A 11 -4.23 -6.49 12.23
CA THR A 11 -5.08 -5.44 11.64
C THR A 11 -5.86 -5.90 10.42
N ASN A 12 -5.72 -7.17 9.99
CA ASN A 12 -6.18 -7.68 8.70
C ASN A 12 -5.58 -6.92 7.49
N ALA A 13 -4.44 -6.23 7.66
CA ALA A 13 -3.70 -5.65 6.55
C ALA A 13 -3.19 -6.74 5.58
N VAL A 14 -2.83 -7.91 6.12
CA VAL A 14 -2.70 -9.17 5.38
C VAL A 14 -3.74 -10.14 5.91
N LYS A 15 -4.56 -10.69 5.03
CA LYS A 15 -5.60 -11.65 5.36
C LYS A 15 -5.53 -12.84 4.42
N VAL A 16 -5.47 -14.04 4.97
CA VAL A 16 -5.54 -15.29 4.23
C VAL A 16 -6.98 -15.78 4.23
N CYS A 17 -7.48 -16.25 3.08
CA CYS A 17 -8.82 -16.80 3.01
C CYS A 17 -8.91 -18.16 3.70
N HIS A 18 -10.10 -18.52 4.16
CA HIS A 18 -10.40 -19.91 4.46
C HIS A 18 -10.49 -20.71 3.16
N GLY A 19 -10.20 -21.99 3.19
CA GLY A 19 -9.99 -22.84 2.03
C GLY A 19 -11.11 -22.85 0.97
N ASP A 20 -12.32 -22.44 1.36
CA ASP A 20 -13.54 -22.44 0.52
C ASP A 20 -13.93 -21.04 -0.02
N LYS A 21 -13.20 -19.96 0.35
CA LYS A 21 -13.61 -18.57 0.06
C LYS A 21 -12.46 -17.67 -0.34
N PRO A 22 -11.82 -17.90 -1.50
CA PRO A 22 -10.76 -17.02 -2.00
C PRO A 22 -11.29 -15.60 -2.24
N PHE A 23 -10.38 -14.63 -2.27
CA PHE A 23 -10.72 -13.23 -2.47
C PHE A 23 -10.81 -12.88 -3.95
N TRP A 24 -11.82 -12.08 -4.30
CA TRP A 24 -11.91 -11.46 -5.62
C TRP A 24 -11.00 -10.24 -5.71
N LEU A 25 -10.04 -10.25 -6.62
CA LEU A 25 -9.20 -9.11 -6.94
C LEU A 25 -9.91 -8.18 -7.95
N THR A 26 -9.50 -6.91 -8.00
CA THR A 26 -10.02 -5.93 -8.96
C THR A 26 -9.76 -6.30 -10.42
N SER A 27 -8.82 -7.20 -10.67
CA SER A 27 -8.54 -7.78 -12.00
C SER A 27 -9.54 -8.85 -12.45
N GLY A 28 -10.50 -9.22 -11.61
CA GLY A 28 -11.38 -10.37 -11.85
C GLY A 28 -10.76 -11.72 -11.52
N LYS A 29 -9.52 -11.77 -11.04
CA LYS A 29 -8.86 -13.00 -10.60
C LYS A 29 -9.14 -13.30 -9.14
N LEU A 30 -9.02 -14.58 -8.77
CA LEU A 30 -9.09 -15.05 -7.40
C LEU A 30 -7.70 -15.00 -6.73
N SER A 31 -7.68 -14.90 -5.40
CA SER A 31 -6.46 -14.89 -4.61
C SER A 31 -6.67 -15.59 -3.26
N ALA A 32 -5.67 -16.34 -2.83
CA ALA A 32 -5.63 -16.98 -1.51
C ALA A 32 -5.43 -15.97 -0.38
N TYR A 33 -4.89 -14.79 -0.66
CA TYR A 33 -4.68 -13.74 0.32
C TYR A 33 -5.00 -12.35 -0.23
N PHE A 34 -5.26 -11.43 0.68
CA PHE A 34 -5.59 -10.04 0.36
C PHE A 34 -4.69 -9.08 1.16
N ILE A 35 -4.30 -7.95 0.57
CA ILE A 35 -3.44 -6.96 1.22
C ILE A 35 -4.07 -5.59 1.15
N ASN A 36 -4.27 -5.02 2.33
CA ASN A 36 -4.68 -3.63 2.55
C ASN A 36 -3.74 -2.99 3.58
N THR A 37 -2.51 -2.74 3.19
CA THR A 37 -1.43 -2.26 4.09
C THR A 37 -1.88 -1.07 4.95
N HIS A 38 -2.71 -0.17 4.43
CA HIS A 38 -3.21 0.99 5.17
C HIS A 38 -4.05 0.64 6.41
N PHE A 39 -4.48 -0.63 6.61
CA PHE A 39 -5.16 -1.04 7.85
C PHE A 39 -4.24 -1.03 9.08
N VAL A 40 -2.90 -1.02 8.89
CA VAL A 40 -1.96 -0.80 10.01
C VAL A 40 -2.07 0.62 10.60
N TYR A 41 -2.89 1.49 10.02
CA TYR A 41 -3.29 2.77 10.62
C TYR A 41 -3.99 2.59 11.99
N GLY A 42 -4.49 1.40 12.25
CA GLY A 42 -5.08 0.98 13.54
C GLY A 42 -6.02 -0.19 13.38
N SER A 43 -6.94 -0.06 12.44
CA SER A 43 -7.92 -1.08 12.09
C SER A 43 -8.45 -0.82 10.67
N GLU A 44 -9.22 -1.77 10.13
CA GLU A 44 -9.97 -1.58 8.89
C GLU A 44 -10.94 -0.38 8.99
N THR A 45 -11.63 -0.23 10.13
CA THR A 45 -12.57 0.88 10.37
C THR A 45 -11.83 2.22 10.38
N ASP A 46 -10.78 2.37 11.20
CA ASP A 46 -10.02 3.62 11.30
C ASP A 46 -9.43 4.03 9.94
N ALA A 47 -8.92 3.07 9.18
CA ALA A 47 -8.36 3.31 7.87
C ALA A 47 -9.42 3.75 6.85
N ASN A 48 -10.60 3.13 6.86
CA ASN A 48 -11.72 3.50 5.99
C ASN A 48 -12.28 4.90 6.35
N ASP A 49 -12.33 5.24 7.63
CA ASP A 49 -12.72 6.57 8.10
C ASP A 49 -11.74 7.65 7.59
N LEU A 50 -10.43 7.37 7.65
CA LEU A 50 -9.44 8.29 7.08
C LEU A 50 -9.54 8.39 5.56
N LEU A 51 -9.80 7.29 4.84
CA LEU A 51 -10.03 7.33 3.38
C LEU A 51 -11.28 8.14 3.03
N THR A 52 -12.34 8.02 3.81
CA THR A 52 -13.57 8.82 3.65
C THR A 52 -13.27 10.29 3.86
N PHE A 53 -12.58 10.64 4.94
CA PHE A 53 -12.15 12.01 5.20
C PHE A 53 -11.30 12.59 4.06
N ILE A 54 -10.35 11.82 3.52
CA ILE A 54 -9.55 12.25 2.36
C ILE A 54 -10.43 12.53 1.16
N ASN A 55 -11.38 11.64 0.84
CA ASN A 55 -12.28 11.81 -0.31
C ASN A 55 -13.14 13.06 -0.19
N GLU A 56 -13.62 13.38 1.00
CA GLU A 56 -14.45 14.57 1.26
C GLU A 56 -13.67 15.89 1.19
N ASN A 57 -12.37 15.85 1.51
CA ASN A 57 -11.54 17.05 1.63
C ASN A 57 -10.51 17.25 0.50
N LYS A 58 -10.29 16.26 -0.38
CA LYS A 58 -9.20 16.30 -1.38
C LYS A 58 -9.30 17.44 -2.40
N ASN A 59 -10.46 18.04 -2.57
CA ASN A 59 -10.63 19.20 -3.44
C ASN A 59 -10.06 20.50 -2.84
N ASP A 60 -9.79 20.54 -1.53
CA ASP A 60 -9.12 21.63 -0.85
C ASP A 60 -7.63 21.29 -0.63
N ALA A 61 -6.89 21.31 -1.72
CA ALA A 61 -5.49 20.87 -1.75
C ALA A 61 -4.56 21.71 -0.87
N LEU A 62 -4.95 22.93 -0.53
CA LEU A 62 -4.12 23.84 0.29
C LEU A 62 -4.29 23.57 1.78
N SER A 63 -5.46 23.14 2.24
CA SER A 63 -5.68 22.86 3.66
C SER A 63 -5.61 21.36 4.02
N LEU A 64 -5.79 20.47 3.03
CA LEU A 64 -5.81 19.02 3.28
C LEU A 64 -4.54 18.50 3.96
N PRO A 65 -3.31 18.87 3.56
CA PRO A 65 -2.09 18.34 4.20
C PRO A 65 -2.06 18.59 5.71
N LYS A 66 -2.44 19.80 6.16
CA LYS A 66 -2.51 20.11 7.59
C LYS A 66 -3.57 19.30 8.32
N LYS A 67 -4.77 19.21 7.75
CA LYS A 67 -5.86 18.41 8.32
C LYS A 67 -5.48 16.93 8.43
N LEU A 68 -4.74 16.41 7.44
CA LEU A 68 -4.23 15.04 7.47
C LEU A 68 -3.15 14.87 8.53
N LEU A 69 -2.18 15.78 8.63
CA LEU A 69 -1.15 15.73 9.66
C LEU A 69 -1.77 15.65 11.05
N ASP A 70 -2.78 16.47 11.34
CA ASP A 70 -3.45 16.48 12.63
C ASP A 70 -4.10 15.12 12.95
N LYS A 71 -4.73 14.46 11.94
CA LYS A 71 -5.32 13.13 12.11
C LYS A 71 -4.28 12.03 12.28
N VAL A 72 -3.28 11.97 11.40
CA VAL A 72 -2.27 10.90 11.46
C VAL A 72 -1.37 11.05 12.69
N LYS A 73 -1.14 12.28 13.16
CA LYS A 73 -0.43 12.55 14.40
C LYS A 73 -1.22 12.10 15.63
N LEU A 74 -2.52 12.41 15.67
CA LEU A 74 -3.41 11.92 16.74
C LEU A 74 -3.40 10.38 16.79
N GLN A 75 -3.45 9.72 15.65
CA GLN A 75 -3.39 8.26 15.55
C GLN A 75 -2.02 7.73 16.00
N TYR A 76 -0.94 8.36 15.55
CA TYR A 76 0.42 8.01 15.99
C TYR A 76 0.58 8.11 17.52
N ASP A 77 -0.01 9.13 18.15
CA ASP A 77 0.06 9.32 19.59
C ASP A 77 -0.76 8.29 20.38
N ASN A 78 -1.87 7.77 19.80
CA ASN A 78 -2.84 6.94 20.53
C ASN A 78 -2.86 5.47 20.09
N ASN A 79 -2.36 5.10 18.92
CA ASN A 79 -2.38 3.74 18.42
C ASN A 79 -0.96 3.13 18.36
N LYS A 80 -0.74 2.07 19.15
CA LYS A 80 0.57 1.43 19.27
C LYS A 80 1.02 0.78 17.95
N ILE A 81 0.09 0.17 17.20
CA ILE A 81 0.41 -0.51 15.95
C ILE A 81 0.90 0.50 14.93
N TYR A 82 0.11 1.55 14.68
CA TYR A 82 0.48 2.59 13.74
C TYR A 82 1.82 3.27 14.12
N ARG A 83 1.98 3.59 15.41
CA ARG A 83 3.24 4.12 15.94
C ARG A 83 4.43 3.22 15.62
N THR A 84 4.32 1.91 15.89
CA THR A 84 5.40 0.95 15.60
C THR A 84 5.78 0.98 14.13
N VAL A 85 4.79 0.94 13.22
CA VAL A 85 5.05 0.99 11.76
C VAL A 85 5.77 2.28 11.37
N ILE A 86 5.30 3.44 11.85
CA ILE A 86 5.91 4.74 11.54
C ILE A 86 7.32 4.84 12.12
N ASP A 87 7.53 4.42 13.36
CA ASP A 87 8.86 4.45 14.01
C ASP A 87 9.86 3.57 13.27
N GLU A 88 9.43 2.40 12.77
CA GLU A 88 10.27 1.52 11.96
C GLU A 88 10.63 2.15 10.61
N MET A 89 9.67 2.78 9.93
CA MET A 89 9.94 3.51 8.68
C MET A 89 10.91 4.67 8.89
N VAL A 90 10.70 5.47 9.93
CA VAL A 90 11.59 6.60 10.29
C VAL A 90 12.99 6.10 10.65
N SER A 91 13.08 5.03 11.45
CA SER A 91 14.36 4.42 11.82
C SER A 91 15.09 3.87 10.61
N PHE A 92 14.36 3.23 9.69
CA PHE A 92 14.92 2.74 8.42
C PHE A 92 15.55 3.88 7.62
N VAL A 93 14.82 5.00 7.44
CA VAL A 93 15.35 6.17 6.72
C VAL A 93 16.62 6.69 7.39
N LYS A 94 16.58 6.93 8.71
CA LYS A 94 17.72 7.47 9.45
C LYS A 94 18.97 6.60 9.43
N ASN A 95 18.78 5.28 9.33
CA ASN A 95 19.90 4.32 9.33
C ASN A 95 20.47 4.03 7.94
N ASN A 96 19.69 4.25 6.86
CA ASN A 96 20.06 3.81 5.51
C ASN A 96 20.20 4.94 4.49
N ILE A 97 19.65 6.13 4.79
CA ILE A 97 19.65 7.28 3.87
C ILE A 97 20.15 8.51 4.66
N SER A 98 21.14 9.21 4.12
CA SER A 98 21.55 10.48 4.72
C SER A 98 20.41 11.49 4.66
N LEU A 99 20.00 12.03 5.81
CA LEU A 99 18.94 13.03 5.86
C LEU A 99 19.28 14.30 5.09
N GLU A 100 20.58 14.65 5.00
CA GLU A 100 21.05 15.80 4.23
C GLU A 100 20.85 15.60 2.72
N ASP A 101 20.74 14.34 2.27
CA ASP A 101 20.50 14.02 0.87
C ASP A 101 19.01 14.09 0.48
N ILE A 102 18.10 14.11 1.45
CA ILE A 102 16.66 14.20 1.22
C ILE A 102 16.23 15.67 1.28
N ASP A 103 15.79 16.23 0.15
CA ASP A 103 15.25 17.59 0.11
C ASP A 103 13.73 17.58 0.43
N TYR A 104 12.99 16.55 -0.03
CA TYR A 104 11.56 16.40 0.17
C TYR A 104 11.17 14.95 0.45
N VAL A 105 10.11 14.78 1.25
CA VAL A 105 9.35 13.53 1.31
C VAL A 105 8.11 13.70 0.43
N SER A 106 7.69 12.68 -0.31
CA SER A 106 6.47 12.72 -1.12
C SER A 106 5.59 11.52 -0.87
N GLY A 107 4.30 11.64 -1.21
CA GLY A 107 3.35 10.55 -1.23
C GLY A 107 2.23 10.80 -2.22
N GLY A 108 1.70 9.73 -2.80
CA GLY A 108 0.64 9.77 -3.79
C GLY A 108 -0.76 9.57 -3.22
N GLU A 109 -1.78 10.11 -3.89
CA GLU A 109 -3.19 9.96 -3.53
C GLU A 109 -3.59 8.47 -3.59
N ARG A 110 -4.10 7.90 -2.51
CA ARG A 110 -4.58 8.40 -1.21
C ARG A 110 -3.87 7.70 -0.05
N ARG A 111 -3.52 6.40 -0.24
CA ARG A 111 -3.03 5.53 0.84
C ARG A 111 -1.62 5.89 1.28
N ASP A 112 -0.79 6.38 0.38
CA ASP A 112 0.57 6.81 0.71
C ASP A 112 0.56 7.95 1.73
N TRP A 113 -0.46 8.82 1.70
CA TRP A 113 -0.57 9.96 2.63
C TRP A 113 -0.76 9.56 4.09
N PHE A 114 -1.21 8.33 4.37
CA PHE A 114 -1.25 7.76 5.71
C PHE A 114 0.14 7.70 6.36
N PHE A 115 1.17 7.53 5.54
CA PHE A 115 2.55 7.31 5.96
C PHE A 115 3.43 8.52 5.64
N SER A 116 3.37 9.02 4.43
CA SER A 116 4.28 10.05 3.93
C SER A 116 4.19 11.36 4.71
N ILE A 117 2.99 11.78 5.10
CA ILE A 117 2.76 13.05 5.82
C ILE A 117 3.38 13.00 7.22
N ILE A 118 3.14 11.97 8.00
CA ILE A 118 3.70 11.84 9.35
C ILE A 118 5.22 11.61 9.31
N ILE A 119 5.73 10.86 8.32
CA ILE A 119 7.17 10.65 8.14
C ILE A 119 7.88 11.95 7.78
N SER A 120 7.29 12.75 6.89
CA SER A 120 7.78 14.11 6.57
C SER A 120 7.91 14.97 7.83
N TYR A 121 6.88 14.99 8.68
CA TYR A 121 6.87 15.68 9.97
C TYR A 121 7.98 15.19 10.91
N LEU A 122 8.11 13.87 11.10
CA LEU A 122 9.08 13.27 12.03
C LEU A 122 10.53 13.38 11.54
N LEU A 123 10.76 13.50 10.25
CA LEU A 123 12.07 13.73 9.64
C LEU A 123 12.41 15.22 9.51
N ASP A 124 11.49 16.11 9.86
CA ASP A 124 11.58 17.57 9.65
C ASP A 124 11.93 17.93 8.20
N LYS A 125 11.23 17.30 7.25
CA LYS A 125 11.38 17.53 5.81
C LYS A 125 10.10 18.08 5.21
N PRO A 126 10.15 19.00 4.23
CA PRO A 126 8.96 19.45 3.51
C PRO A 126 8.35 18.28 2.73
N HIS A 127 7.02 18.32 2.56
CA HIS A 127 6.24 17.28 1.91
C HIS A 127 5.74 17.69 0.53
N ILE A 128 5.75 16.76 -0.43
CA ILE A 128 5.08 16.91 -1.72
C ILE A 128 3.86 15.98 -1.73
N THR A 129 2.67 16.58 -1.68
CA THR A 129 1.40 15.86 -1.79
C THR A 129 1.04 15.73 -3.27
N ILE A 130 1.08 14.51 -3.82
CA ILE A 130 0.84 14.22 -5.24
C ILE A 130 -0.56 13.64 -5.41
N TYR A 131 -1.35 14.24 -6.31
CA TYR A 131 -2.70 13.80 -6.65
C TYR A 131 -2.72 12.86 -7.85
N LYS A 132 -3.84 12.16 -8.07
CA LYS A 132 -4.00 11.21 -9.19
C LYS A 132 -3.91 11.85 -10.58
N ASP A 133 -4.27 13.13 -10.68
CA ASP A 133 -4.13 13.93 -11.90
C ASP A 133 -2.72 14.46 -12.13
N SER A 134 -1.75 14.00 -11.30
CA SER A 134 -0.35 14.43 -11.28
C SER A 134 -0.13 15.88 -10.82
N SER A 135 -1.16 16.56 -10.33
CA SER A 135 -0.95 17.83 -9.63
C SER A 135 -0.21 17.60 -8.32
N ALA A 136 0.63 18.55 -7.92
CA ALA A 136 1.45 18.43 -6.72
C ALA A 136 1.49 19.75 -5.94
N TYR A 137 1.46 19.62 -4.63
CA TYR A 137 1.50 20.75 -3.69
C TYR A 137 2.62 20.52 -2.68
N ILE A 138 3.33 21.59 -2.34
CA ILE A 138 4.43 21.52 -1.36
C ILE A 138 3.99 22.17 -0.06
N SER A 139 4.26 21.47 1.02
CA SER A 139 4.07 21.94 2.39
C SER A 139 5.41 21.97 3.14
N ASP A 140 5.56 22.86 4.11
CA ASP A 140 6.62 22.73 5.12
C ASP A 140 6.41 21.45 5.97
N SER A 141 7.37 21.08 6.80
CA SER A 141 7.31 19.85 7.61
C SER A 141 6.12 19.80 8.58
N ASN A 142 5.62 20.96 9.01
CA ASN A 142 4.44 21.09 9.88
C ASN A 142 3.12 21.23 9.12
N MET A 143 3.14 21.20 7.78
CA MET A 143 1.98 21.37 6.89
C MET A 143 1.22 22.70 7.08
N GLU A 144 1.84 23.69 7.70
CA GLU A 144 1.22 25.02 7.93
C GLU A 144 1.18 25.86 6.66
N ASN A 145 2.17 25.71 5.79
CA ASN A 145 2.32 26.51 4.57
C ASN A 145 2.29 25.61 3.34
N THR A 146 1.10 25.31 2.85
CA THR A 146 0.91 24.55 1.62
C THR A 146 0.71 25.48 0.42
N LYS A 147 1.42 25.20 -0.67
CA LYS A 147 1.34 26.00 -1.90
C LYS A 147 1.54 25.12 -3.15
N SER A 148 0.97 25.58 -4.26
CA SER A 148 1.36 25.11 -5.58
C SER A 148 2.77 25.61 -5.92
N VAL A 149 3.56 24.75 -6.55
CA VAL A 149 4.96 25.04 -6.92
C VAL A 149 5.17 24.66 -8.37
N SER A 150 5.87 25.53 -9.09
CA SER A 150 6.20 25.33 -10.50
C SER A 150 7.58 24.63 -10.71
N SER A 151 8.45 24.60 -9.70
CA SER A 151 9.77 23.99 -9.82
C SER A 151 10.37 23.60 -8.48
N ILE A 152 11.00 22.42 -8.46
CA ILE A 152 11.93 21.91 -7.45
C ILE A 152 13.21 21.43 -8.13
N ALA A 153 13.71 22.18 -9.12
CA ALA A 153 14.84 21.78 -9.95
C ALA A 153 16.06 21.34 -9.11
N GLY A 154 16.60 20.16 -9.45
CA GLY A 154 17.77 19.58 -8.80
C GLY A 154 17.54 19.07 -7.37
N LYS A 155 16.28 18.98 -6.92
CA LYS A 155 15.92 18.48 -5.59
C LYS A 155 15.69 16.98 -5.60
N ARG A 156 16.16 16.32 -4.53
CA ARG A 156 16.10 14.87 -4.35
C ARG A 156 14.93 14.49 -3.45
N VAL A 157 14.12 13.55 -3.90
CA VAL A 157 12.86 13.19 -3.27
C VAL A 157 12.90 11.73 -2.78
N LEU A 158 12.49 11.53 -1.52
CA LEU A 158 12.10 10.24 -0.95
C LEU A 158 10.59 10.08 -1.11
N HIS A 159 10.13 9.11 -1.89
CA HIS A 159 8.72 8.77 -1.99
C HIS A 159 8.36 7.69 -0.98
N VAL A 160 7.33 7.94 -0.18
CA VAL A 160 6.81 7.00 0.83
C VAL A 160 5.45 6.50 0.38
N THR A 161 5.29 5.17 0.33
CA THR A 161 4.06 4.50 -0.12
C THR A 161 3.62 3.42 0.87
N ASP A 162 2.36 3.01 0.82
CA ASP A 162 1.83 1.90 1.60
C ASP A 162 2.32 0.55 1.06
N LEU A 163 2.29 0.37 -0.27
CA LEU A 163 2.47 -0.92 -0.93
C LEU A 163 3.12 -0.77 -2.31
N ILE A 164 4.10 -1.61 -2.59
CA ILE A 164 4.64 -1.81 -3.95
C ILE A 164 4.15 -3.16 -4.48
N THR A 165 3.61 -3.17 -5.72
CA THR A 165 3.22 -4.40 -6.44
C THR A 165 4.01 -4.49 -7.75
N TYR A 166 3.58 -3.76 -8.77
CA TYR A 166 4.22 -3.64 -10.08
C TYR A 166 4.79 -2.23 -10.33
N ALA A 167 4.84 -1.38 -9.30
CA ALA A 167 5.23 0.03 -9.40
C ALA A 167 4.45 0.85 -10.45
N THR A 168 3.22 0.44 -10.79
CA THR A 168 2.43 1.07 -11.86
C THR A 168 2.10 2.53 -11.54
N SER A 169 1.73 2.85 -10.30
CA SER A 169 1.45 4.23 -9.88
C SER A 169 2.70 5.11 -9.93
N PHE A 170 3.86 4.55 -9.55
CA PHE A 170 5.14 5.24 -9.68
C PHE A 170 5.41 5.66 -11.12
N ILE A 171 5.32 4.72 -12.05
CA ILE A 171 5.67 4.93 -13.47
C ILE A 171 4.65 5.86 -14.16
N ARG A 172 3.36 5.72 -13.85
CA ARG A 172 2.31 6.49 -14.52
C ARG A 172 2.10 7.89 -13.95
N SER A 173 2.38 8.08 -12.65
CA SER A 173 1.97 9.29 -11.94
C SER A 173 3.07 9.91 -11.08
N TRP A 174 3.68 9.15 -10.14
CA TRP A 174 4.53 9.75 -9.11
C TRP A 174 5.87 10.24 -9.65
N ILE A 175 6.55 9.42 -10.47
CA ILE A 175 7.80 9.80 -11.12
C ILE A 175 7.58 10.98 -12.08
N PRO A 176 6.60 10.93 -13.01
CA PRO A 176 6.30 12.07 -13.88
C PRO A 176 5.96 13.35 -13.12
N ALA A 177 5.19 13.28 -12.03
CA ALA A 177 4.85 14.46 -11.23
C ALA A 177 6.10 15.16 -10.66
N ILE A 178 7.04 14.40 -10.11
CA ILE A 178 8.31 14.94 -9.59
C ILE A 178 9.20 15.46 -10.73
N GLN A 179 9.32 14.72 -11.82
CA GLN A 179 10.13 15.13 -12.98
C GLN A 179 9.60 16.39 -13.66
N ASN A 180 8.28 16.56 -13.77
CA ASN A 180 7.65 17.76 -14.31
C ASN A 180 7.95 19.02 -13.48
N LEU A 181 8.24 18.85 -12.18
CA LEU A 181 8.71 19.91 -11.32
C LEU A 181 10.24 20.12 -11.40
N GLY A 182 10.96 19.30 -12.18
CA GLY A 182 12.43 19.33 -12.29
C GLY A 182 13.17 18.66 -11.13
N GLY A 183 12.47 17.92 -10.28
CA GLY A 183 13.06 17.14 -9.19
C GLY A 183 13.41 15.71 -9.61
N GLU A 184 14.10 15.01 -8.71
CA GLU A 184 14.54 13.63 -8.91
C GLU A 184 13.99 12.74 -7.79
N LEU A 185 13.22 11.70 -8.14
CA LEU A 185 12.80 10.68 -7.20
C LEU A 185 13.94 9.66 -7.10
N ILE A 186 14.68 9.70 -5.97
CA ILE A 186 15.89 8.89 -5.76
C ILE A 186 15.59 7.64 -4.93
N TRP A 187 14.68 7.75 -3.96
CA TRP A 187 14.34 6.66 -3.05
C TRP A 187 12.84 6.43 -3.01
N ALA A 188 12.46 5.17 -2.94
CA ALA A 188 11.12 4.72 -2.61
C ALA A 188 11.17 3.87 -1.34
N LEU A 189 10.31 4.17 -0.36
CA LEU A 189 10.15 3.38 0.85
C LEU A 189 8.68 2.96 0.97
N SER A 190 8.43 1.65 1.06
CA SER A 190 7.11 1.09 1.31
C SER A 190 7.05 0.36 2.65
N VAL A 191 5.85 0.27 3.22
CA VAL A 191 5.61 -0.66 4.33
C VAL A 191 5.73 -2.09 3.83
N VAL A 192 5.08 -2.40 2.70
CA VAL A 192 5.02 -3.75 2.14
C VAL A 192 5.45 -3.76 0.67
N ASP A 193 6.20 -4.79 0.29
CA ASP A 193 6.41 -5.20 -1.11
C ASP A 193 5.73 -6.55 -1.35
N ARG A 194 4.88 -6.61 -2.38
CA ARG A 194 4.23 -7.86 -2.80
C ARG A 194 5.17 -8.83 -3.50
N MET A 195 6.43 -8.47 -3.70
CA MET A 195 7.45 -9.28 -4.38
C MET A 195 7.05 -9.70 -5.82
N GLN A 196 6.39 -8.79 -6.55
CA GLN A 196 5.86 -9.02 -7.90
C GLN A 196 6.58 -8.20 -8.99
N GLY A 197 7.85 -7.89 -8.78
CA GLY A 197 8.71 -7.21 -9.76
C GLY A 197 8.63 -5.68 -9.73
N GLY A 198 7.95 -5.09 -8.75
CA GLY A 198 7.86 -3.64 -8.62
C GLY A 198 9.16 -2.99 -8.19
N LYS A 199 9.87 -3.63 -7.28
CA LYS A 199 11.18 -3.19 -6.80
C LYS A 199 12.19 -3.14 -7.95
N GLU A 200 12.33 -4.23 -8.69
CA GLU A 200 13.25 -4.35 -9.83
C GLU A 200 12.97 -3.28 -10.89
N ARG A 201 11.70 -3.03 -11.18
CA ARG A 201 11.29 -1.97 -12.13
C ARG A 201 11.67 -0.56 -11.66
N LEU A 202 11.64 -0.29 -10.37
CA LEU A 202 12.09 0.99 -9.81
C LEU A 202 13.62 1.09 -9.87
N GLU A 203 14.33 0.01 -9.55
CA GLU A 203 15.79 -0.07 -9.60
C GLU A 203 16.31 0.11 -11.05
N ASP A 204 15.64 -0.47 -12.05
CA ASP A 204 15.92 -0.26 -13.47
C ASP A 204 15.77 1.22 -13.91
N LEU A 205 14.93 1.98 -13.22
CA LEU A 205 14.76 3.43 -13.39
C LEU A 205 15.75 4.27 -12.57
N GLY A 206 16.69 3.64 -11.86
CA GLY A 206 17.67 4.30 -11.01
C GLY A 206 17.14 4.70 -9.63
N ILE A 207 15.96 4.23 -9.24
CA ILE A 207 15.34 4.53 -7.94
C ILE A 207 15.66 3.41 -6.96
N LYS A 208 16.30 3.74 -5.84
CA LYS A 208 16.57 2.80 -4.75
C LYS A 208 15.27 2.45 -4.03
N SER A 209 14.80 1.23 -4.20
CA SER A 209 13.53 0.77 -3.62
C SER A 209 13.77 -0.07 -2.36
N TYR A 210 13.07 0.31 -1.28
CA TYR A 210 13.13 -0.35 0.02
C TYR A 210 11.74 -0.67 0.53
N SER A 211 11.63 -1.75 1.30
CA SER A 211 10.38 -2.17 1.93
C SER A 211 10.69 -2.74 3.31
N LEU A 212 9.78 -2.52 4.27
CA LEU A 212 9.95 -3.10 5.61
C LEU A 212 9.60 -4.57 5.65
N VAL A 213 8.57 -4.99 4.88
CA VAL A 213 8.12 -6.39 4.80
C VAL A 213 7.92 -6.81 3.35
N GLY A 214 8.45 -7.98 2.99
CA GLY A 214 8.14 -8.68 1.75
C GLY A 214 7.01 -9.69 1.95
N ILE A 215 6.14 -9.83 0.96
CA ILE A 215 5.10 -10.87 0.97
C ILE A 215 5.64 -12.10 0.25
N ASP A 216 6.24 -12.98 1.02
CA ASP A 216 6.82 -14.23 0.54
C ASP A 216 6.34 -15.44 1.38
N GLU A 217 6.84 -16.63 1.05
CA GLU A 217 6.50 -17.86 1.76
C GLU A 217 6.97 -17.82 3.24
N ASN A 218 8.06 -17.10 3.55
CA ASN A 218 8.59 -17.01 4.91
C ASN A 218 7.64 -16.23 5.83
N LEU A 219 7.05 -15.13 5.34
CA LEU A 219 6.05 -14.37 6.09
C LEU A 219 4.88 -15.26 6.53
N PHE A 220 4.35 -16.08 5.62
CA PHE A 220 3.22 -16.95 5.92
C PHE A 220 3.63 -18.16 6.78
N LYS A 221 4.85 -18.67 6.63
CA LYS A 221 5.41 -19.68 7.52
C LYS A 221 5.51 -19.15 8.95
N ASP A 222 6.05 -17.96 9.12
CA ASP A 222 6.14 -17.34 10.43
C ASP A 222 4.75 -17.07 11.03
N ALA A 223 3.78 -16.65 10.19
CA ALA A 223 2.39 -16.49 10.62
C ALA A 223 1.76 -17.81 11.11
N PHE A 224 2.01 -18.91 10.41
CA PHE A 224 1.56 -20.24 10.79
C PHE A 224 2.22 -20.69 12.12
N GLU A 225 3.55 -20.60 12.22
CA GLU A 225 4.31 -20.96 13.42
C GLU A 225 3.89 -20.16 14.67
N ASN A 226 3.38 -18.95 14.49
CA ASN A 226 2.86 -18.08 15.55
C ASN A 226 1.33 -18.20 15.75
N GLY A 227 0.64 -19.10 15.03
CA GLY A 227 -0.79 -19.37 15.19
C GLY A 227 -1.71 -18.28 14.66
N LEU A 228 -1.23 -17.40 13.76
CA LEU A 228 -2.02 -16.33 13.14
C LEU A 228 -2.82 -16.83 11.94
N ILE A 229 -2.39 -17.93 11.33
CA ILE A 229 -3.11 -18.70 10.30
C ILE A 229 -3.03 -20.19 10.64
N ASP A 230 -3.99 -20.97 10.15
CA ASP A 230 -4.02 -22.39 10.33
C ASP A 230 -3.27 -23.16 9.23
N ASP A 231 -3.16 -24.49 9.35
CA ASP A 231 -2.46 -25.36 8.41
C ASP A 231 -3.12 -25.37 7.01
N VAL A 232 -4.44 -25.28 6.94
CA VAL A 232 -5.19 -25.21 5.67
C VAL A 232 -4.88 -23.93 4.95
N GLN A 233 -4.91 -22.80 5.66
CA GLN A 233 -4.58 -21.48 5.15
C GLN A 233 -3.12 -21.42 4.67
N PHE A 234 -2.18 -21.93 5.46
CA PHE A 234 -0.77 -21.96 5.11
C PHE A 234 -0.50 -22.76 3.84
N ASN A 235 -1.04 -23.98 3.73
CA ASN A 235 -0.88 -24.82 2.55
C ASN A 235 -1.46 -24.16 1.29
N LEU A 236 -2.66 -23.55 1.40
CA LEU A 236 -3.29 -22.84 0.31
C LEU A 236 -2.45 -21.66 -0.19
N VAL A 237 -1.88 -20.87 0.73
CA VAL A 237 -1.03 -19.74 0.35
C VAL A 237 0.27 -20.21 -0.30
N CYS A 238 0.91 -21.26 0.21
CA CYS A 238 2.11 -21.83 -0.40
C CYS A 238 1.84 -22.34 -1.83
N GLU A 239 0.71 -23.01 -2.07
CA GLU A 239 0.32 -23.41 -3.42
C GLU A 239 0.07 -22.21 -4.32
N PHE A 240 -0.62 -21.19 -3.80
CA PHE A 240 -0.92 -19.96 -4.53
C PHE A 240 0.34 -19.17 -4.89
N ILE A 241 1.32 -19.05 -3.99
CA ILE A 241 2.58 -18.32 -4.27
C ILE A 241 3.39 -19.05 -5.37
N LYS A 242 3.39 -20.39 -5.37
CA LYS A 242 4.10 -21.18 -6.39
C LYS A 242 3.51 -21.03 -7.78
N ASP A 243 2.19 -21.12 -7.89
CA ASP A 243 1.45 -20.96 -9.13
C ASP A 243 0.02 -20.45 -8.84
N PRO A 244 -0.18 -19.11 -8.88
CA PRO A 244 -1.48 -18.50 -8.59
C PRO A 244 -2.60 -18.98 -9.53
N GLU A 245 -2.27 -19.22 -10.79
CA GLU A 245 -3.27 -19.61 -11.80
C GLU A 245 -3.69 -21.07 -11.60
N GLU A 246 -2.74 -21.99 -11.47
CA GLU A 246 -3.04 -23.39 -11.25
C GLU A 246 -3.75 -23.61 -9.91
N SER A 247 -3.32 -22.92 -8.83
CA SER A 247 -3.96 -23.01 -7.52
C SER A 247 -5.44 -22.61 -7.59
N MET A 248 -5.76 -21.49 -8.25
CA MET A 248 -7.15 -21.04 -8.38
C MET A 248 -7.95 -21.84 -9.41
N ASN A 249 -7.33 -22.37 -10.44
CA ASN A 249 -7.95 -23.35 -11.35
C ASN A 249 -8.40 -24.62 -10.63
N LYS A 250 -7.57 -25.16 -9.76
CA LYS A 250 -7.93 -26.32 -8.91
C LYS A 250 -9.10 -25.99 -8.00
N PHE A 251 -9.06 -24.79 -7.37
CA PHE A 251 -10.16 -24.34 -6.52
C PHE A 251 -11.48 -24.26 -7.28
N VAL A 252 -11.53 -23.58 -8.43
CA VAL A 252 -12.77 -23.42 -9.23
C VAL A 252 -13.30 -24.75 -9.71
N LYS A 253 -12.42 -25.69 -10.11
CA LYS A 253 -12.83 -27.06 -10.50
C LYS A 253 -13.42 -27.86 -9.34
N ALA A 254 -12.89 -27.68 -8.12
CA ALA A 254 -13.41 -28.34 -6.91
C ALA A 254 -14.69 -27.69 -6.38
N HIS A 255 -14.90 -26.38 -6.64
CA HIS A 255 -16.02 -25.58 -6.13
C HIS A 255 -16.72 -24.79 -7.26
N PRO A 256 -17.33 -25.49 -8.26
CA PRO A 256 -17.97 -24.81 -9.38
C PRO A 256 -19.15 -23.92 -8.97
N GLU A 257 -19.78 -24.22 -7.84
CA GLU A 257 -20.87 -23.43 -7.25
C GLU A 257 -20.40 -22.05 -6.76
N TYR A 258 -19.11 -21.87 -6.45
CA TYR A 258 -18.56 -20.63 -5.90
C TYR A 258 -18.75 -19.43 -6.84
N ILE A 259 -18.56 -19.66 -8.14
CA ILE A 259 -18.75 -18.61 -9.16
C ILE A 259 -20.21 -18.16 -9.20
N THR A 260 -21.15 -19.13 -9.24
CA THR A 260 -22.59 -18.83 -9.27
C THR A 260 -23.05 -18.12 -8.01
N GLN A 261 -22.63 -18.59 -6.84
CA GLN A 261 -22.93 -17.96 -5.56
C GLN A 261 -22.33 -16.54 -5.46
N SER A 262 -21.14 -16.35 -6.02
CA SER A 262 -20.47 -15.03 -6.06
C SER A 262 -21.24 -14.06 -6.97
N LEU A 263 -21.77 -14.49 -8.12
CA LEU A 263 -22.61 -13.67 -8.99
C LEU A 263 -23.88 -13.18 -8.30
N ASP A 264 -24.47 -14.03 -7.47
CA ASP A 264 -25.72 -13.71 -6.77
C ASP A 264 -25.54 -12.80 -5.56
N SER A 265 -24.32 -12.63 -5.07
CA SER A 265 -24.04 -11.77 -3.93
C SER A 265 -24.18 -10.28 -4.28
N ASP A 266 -24.86 -9.49 -3.42
CA ASP A 266 -25.07 -8.06 -3.65
C ASP A 266 -23.76 -7.25 -3.71
N ALA A 267 -22.73 -7.68 -2.98
CA ALA A 267 -21.42 -7.05 -3.01
C ALA A 267 -20.74 -7.20 -4.38
N ASN A 268 -20.81 -8.40 -4.98
CA ASN A 268 -20.18 -8.69 -6.26
C ASN A 268 -20.98 -8.13 -7.45
N LYS A 269 -22.32 -8.03 -7.34
CA LYS A 269 -23.16 -7.33 -8.32
C LYS A 269 -22.78 -5.87 -8.50
N LYS A 270 -22.31 -5.21 -7.42
CA LYS A 270 -21.93 -3.78 -7.45
C LYS A 270 -20.53 -3.54 -8.01
N ASP A 271 -19.59 -4.45 -7.81
CA ASP A 271 -18.19 -4.21 -8.20
C ASP A 271 -17.77 -4.91 -9.51
N GLY A 272 -18.58 -5.83 -10.03
CA GLY A 272 -18.42 -6.44 -11.35
C GLY A 272 -17.22 -7.38 -11.52
N ARG A 273 -16.51 -7.74 -10.43
CA ARG A 273 -15.29 -8.56 -10.51
C ARG A 273 -15.54 -9.96 -11.03
N VAL A 274 -16.65 -10.58 -10.61
CA VAL A 274 -17.04 -11.92 -11.06
C VAL A 274 -17.38 -11.89 -12.54
N GLN A 275 -18.11 -10.87 -13.00
CA GLN A 275 -18.42 -10.71 -14.40
C GLN A 275 -17.15 -10.50 -15.23
N LEU A 276 -16.21 -9.70 -14.75
CA LEU A 276 -14.90 -9.51 -15.39
C LEU A 276 -14.12 -10.83 -15.50
N CYS A 277 -14.20 -11.71 -14.49
CA CYS A 277 -13.60 -13.04 -14.53
C CYS A 277 -14.15 -13.88 -15.70
N ILE A 278 -15.47 -13.92 -15.85
CA ILE A 278 -16.17 -14.66 -16.92
C ILE A 278 -15.84 -14.07 -18.28
N ASP A 279 -15.97 -12.76 -18.45
CA ASP A 279 -15.71 -12.06 -19.72
C ASP A 279 -14.24 -12.21 -20.17
N SER A 280 -13.33 -12.38 -19.23
CA SER A 280 -11.90 -12.61 -19.48
C SER A 280 -11.53 -14.09 -19.66
N HIS A 281 -12.51 -15.01 -19.57
CA HIS A 281 -12.32 -16.45 -19.66
C HIS A 281 -11.26 -17.00 -18.66
N PHE A 282 -11.13 -16.39 -17.47
CA PHE A 282 -10.26 -16.93 -16.44
C PHE A 282 -10.80 -18.27 -15.93
N TYR A 283 -9.90 -19.17 -15.57
CA TYR A 283 -10.19 -20.50 -15.00
C TYR A 283 -11.04 -21.40 -15.90
N GLY A 284 -11.11 -21.13 -17.24
CA GLY A 284 -11.87 -21.90 -18.20
C GLY A 284 -13.38 -21.66 -18.13
N LEU A 285 -13.80 -20.52 -17.59
CA LEU A 285 -15.20 -20.07 -17.49
C LEU A 285 -15.71 -19.46 -18.79
#